data_c8c36ed44a8a14383e395e8f9eeb8ca2
#
_entry.id   c8c36ed44a8a14383e395e8f9eeb8ca2
#
_cell.length_a   1.000
_cell.length_b   1.000
_cell.length_c   1.000
_cell.angle_alpha   90.00
_cell.angle_beta   90.00
_cell.angle_gamma   90.00
#
_symmetry.space_group_name_H-M   'P 1'
#
loop_
_entity.id
_entity.type
_entity.pdbx_description
1 polymer ?
#
loop_
_entity_poly.entity_id
_entity_poly.type
_entity_poly.pdbx_seq_one_letter_code
_entity_poly.pdbx_strand_id
1 'polypeptide(L)'
;HSTKSILLLDYLKEILSERQLSLTILCGAAFFLSVLVFISKFLDRFSTKKQIIISAIIGAVGICLQYFLLFHIEAVIRYDHLRVFDAGLEIMRTGKLSLSANNGYFGLYPFNISIAAFNSVLLRIVSFFGIPERFYLLSVQAIYLFFIDLGIFFSWQIVRMLYSVKHATVFTILCACNPMLYVCIMGLYTTTLMLPLLMGAMFFIICFQRAADYRKKLLFGFLAGLAIAFGTRLRATIIICAVAWIIYLIVKKKELNAAKYKPKQIALLLGVVLLGSVIGFGGFTAFQITYVHEDYSDTQMPPIYYLMFAMNPDSKGSYNEDDFLMISKYETLEEKKEASIEVIKERLEDYGVSGTLALAKTKLVKTWSDGIEDYGDFLTTSRNYGTLQSYIGGVHKDFFALYAHIYHVAVMGMLCL
;
A
#
# COMPACT_ATOMS: atom_id res chain seq x y z
N HIS A 1 19.97 3.57 -6.64
CA HIS A 1 19.11 2.84 -5.69
C HIS A 1 18.53 1.50 -6.23
N SER A 2 18.56 1.23 -7.56
CA SER A 2 18.24 -0.12 -8.07
C SER A 2 19.33 -1.15 -7.74
N THR A 3 20.44 -0.71 -7.21
CA THR A 3 21.54 -1.56 -6.74
C THR A 3 21.34 -2.10 -5.33
N LYS A 4 20.44 -1.53 -4.52
CA LYS A 4 20.31 -1.95 -3.10
C LYS A 4 19.58 -3.29 -2.91
N SER A 5 18.57 -3.62 -3.72
CA SER A 5 17.91 -4.92 -3.61
C SER A 5 18.78 -6.08 -4.11
N ILE A 6 19.66 -5.77 -5.08
CA ILE A 6 20.72 -6.68 -5.53
C ILE A 6 21.79 -6.84 -4.44
N LEU A 7 22.04 -5.81 -3.63
CA LEU A 7 22.97 -5.83 -2.49
C LEU A 7 22.55 -6.77 -1.34
N LEU A 8 21.23 -7.04 -1.19
CA LEU A 8 20.73 -7.98 -0.18
C LEU A 8 21.12 -9.44 -0.44
N LEU A 9 21.61 -9.76 -1.62
CA LEU A 9 22.12 -11.10 -1.98
C LEU A 9 23.65 -11.12 -2.10
N ASP A 10 24.36 -10.15 -1.54
CA ASP A 10 25.81 -10.00 -1.74
C ASP A 10 26.60 -11.23 -1.25
N TYR A 11 26.25 -11.75 -0.08
CA TYR A 11 26.89 -12.97 0.45
C TYR A 11 26.61 -14.19 -0.43
N LEU A 12 25.39 -14.37 -0.90
CA LEU A 12 25.05 -15.48 -1.81
C LEU A 12 25.71 -15.32 -3.17
N LYS A 13 25.94 -14.09 -3.63
CA LYS A 13 26.67 -13.81 -4.88
C LYS A 13 28.16 -14.08 -4.78
N GLU A 14 28.74 -13.99 -3.60
CA GLU A 14 30.12 -14.43 -3.37
C GLU A 14 30.29 -15.93 -3.49
N ILE A 15 29.24 -16.69 -3.17
CA ILE A 15 29.27 -18.17 -3.16
C ILE A 15 28.73 -18.76 -4.46
N LEU A 16 27.70 -18.13 -5.04
CA LEU A 16 26.98 -18.60 -6.23
C LEU A 16 27.17 -17.63 -7.40
N SER A 17 27.43 -18.17 -8.59
CA SER A 17 27.34 -17.34 -9.79
C SER A 17 25.92 -16.82 -10.01
N GLU A 18 25.74 -15.70 -10.74
CA GLU A 18 24.42 -15.13 -11.06
C GLU A 18 23.49 -16.16 -11.72
N ARG A 19 24.05 -17.05 -12.55
CA ARG A 19 23.30 -18.13 -13.19
C ARG A 19 22.80 -19.16 -12.18
N GLN A 20 23.64 -19.54 -11.21
CA GLN A 20 23.28 -20.49 -10.17
C GLN A 20 22.21 -19.90 -9.26
N LEU A 21 22.34 -18.62 -8.89
CA LEU A 21 21.33 -17.92 -8.09
C LEU A 21 20.00 -17.84 -8.81
N SER A 22 19.99 -17.47 -10.10
CA SER A 22 18.78 -17.42 -10.92
C SER A 22 18.11 -18.81 -11.03
N LEU A 23 18.90 -19.87 -11.24
CA LEU A 23 18.39 -21.24 -11.27
C LEU A 23 17.80 -21.66 -9.92
N THR A 24 18.44 -21.30 -8.81
CA THR A 24 17.95 -21.58 -7.46
C THR A 24 16.59 -20.92 -7.22
N ILE A 25 16.43 -19.65 -7.63
CA ILE A 25 15.16 -18.91 -7.50
C ILE A 25 14.08 -19.59 -8.35
N LEU A 26 14.36 -19.92 -9.61
CA LEU A 26 13.39 -20.55 -10.51
C LEU A 26 12.99 -21.95 -10.03
N CYS A 27 13.94 -22.78 -9.61
CA CYS A 27 13.66 -24.12 -9.06
C CYS A 27 12.84 -24.01 -7.75
N GLY A 28 13.21 -23.07 -6.88
CA GLY A 28 12.47 -22.80 -5.65
C GLY A 28 11.03 -22.36 -5.93
N ALA A 29 10.83 -21.44 -6.89
CA ALA A 29 9.51 -21.00 -7.31
C ALA A 29 8.67 -22.13 -7.91
N ALA A 30 9.25 -22.96 -8.78
CA ALA A 30 8.58 -24.12 -9.35
C ALA A 30 8.18 -25.15 -8.27
N PHE A 31 9.06 -25.39 -7.31
CA PHE A 31 8.77 -26.24 -6.15
C PHE A 31 7.61 -25.67 -5.32
N PHE A 32 7.66 -24.38 -4.98
CA PHE A 32 6.62 -23.70 -4.22
C PHE A 32 5.25 -23.80 -4.93
N LEU A 33 5.20 -23.54 -6.24
CA LEU A 33 4.00 -23.70 -7.06
C LEU A 33 3.47 -25.14 -7.05
N SER A 34 4.36 -26.12 -7.17
CA SER A 34 4.00 -27.54 -7.12
C SER A 34 3.37 -27.92 -5.79
N VAL A 35 3.91 -27.41 -4.68
CA VAL A 35 3.34 -27.58 -3.34
C VAL A 35 1.96 -26.94 -3.24
N LEU A 36 1.78 -25.73 -3.76
CA LEU A 36 0.46 -25.06 -3.76
C LEU A 36 -0.58 -25.83 -4.58
N VAL A 37 -0.23 -26.34 -5.74
CA VAL A 37 -1.10 -27.20 -6.56
C VAL A 37 -1.48 -28.48 -5.81
N PHE A 38 -0.50 -29.10 -5.15
CA PHE A 38 -0.74 -30.29 -4.32
C PHE A 38 -1.71 -29.96 -3.16
N ILE A 39 -1.46 -28.88 -2.43
CA ILE A 39 -2.35 -28.42 -1.35
C ILE A 39 -3.75 -28.13 -1.88
N SER A 40 -3.87 -27.45 -3.02
CA SER A 40 -5.15 -27.15 -3.65
C SER A 40 -5.94 -28.44 -3.96
N LYS A 41 -5.28 -29.46 -4.52
CA LYS A 41 -5.89 -30.78 -4.76
C LYS A 41 -6.22 -31.51 -3.45
N PHE A 42 -5.38 -31.39 -2.43
CA PHE A 42 -5.63 -31.99 -1.12
C PHE A 42 -6.85 -31.37 -0.43
N LEU A 43 -7.05 -30.06 -0.57
CA LEU A 43 -8.21 -29.35 -0.07
C LEU A 43 -9.55 -29.86 -0.65
N ASP A 44 -9.55 -30.45 -1.84
CA ASP A 44 -10.75 -31.05 -2.44
C ASP A 44 -11.32 -32.21 -1.61
N ARG A 45 -10.50 -32.82 -0.75
CA ARG A 45 -10.93 -33.88 0.18
C ARG A 45 -11.74 -33.37 1.39
N PHE A 46 -11.77 -32.04 1.62
CA PHE A 46 -12.41 -31.44 2.76
C PHE A 46 -13.71 -30.73 2.37
N SER A 47 -14.72 -30.84 3.22
CA SER A 47 -15.92 -30.04 3.07
C SER A 47 -15.64 -28.55 3.17
N THR A 48 -16.48 -27.73 2.56
CA THR A 48 -16.40 -26.26 2.62
C THR A 48 -16.23 -25.72 4.04
N LYS A 49 -16.96 -26.31 5.01
CA LYS A 49 -16.86 -25.94 6.42
C LYS A 49 -15.45 -26.19 6.98
N LYS A 50 -14.86 -27.36 6.66
CA LYS A 50 -13.47 -27.67 7.08
C LYS A 50 -12.45 -26.76 6.41
N GLN A 51 -12.63 -26.41 5.14
CA GLN A 51 -11.76 -25.46 4.44
C GLN A 51 -11.80 -24.08 5.10
N ILE A 52 -12.96 -23.58 5.53
CA ILE A 52 -13.08 -22.32 6.29
C ILE A 52 -12.31 -22.41 7.62
N ILE A 53 -12.44 -23.51 8.34
CA ILE A 53 -11.72 -23.70 9.61
C ILE A 53 -10.21 -23.72 9.38
N ILE A 54 -9.73 -24.44 8.35
CA ILE A 54 -8.32 -24.49 7.98
C ILE A 54 -7.82 -23.07 7.67
N SER A 55 -8.56 -22.31 6.86
CA SER A 55 -8.25 -20.92 6.53
C SER A 55 -8.18 -20.05 7.77
N ALA A 56 -9.13 -20.18 8.68
CA ALA A 56 -9.16 -19.41 9.94
C ALA A 56 -7.97 -19.74 10.85
N ILE A 57 -7.60 -21.03 10.96
CA ILE A 57 -6.43 -21.44 11.77
C ILE A 57 -5.14 -20.87 11.16
N ILE A 58 -4.92 -21.02 9.85
CA ILE A 58 -3.73 -20.50 9.17
C ILE A 58 -3.66 -18.98 9.30
N GLY A 59 -4.80 -18.27 9.10
CA GLY A 59 -4.87 -16.83 9.28
C GLY A 59 -4.53 -16.41 10.71
N ALA A 60 -5.09 -17.09 11.72
CA ALA A 60 -4.80 -16.80 13.12
C ALA A 60 -3.31 -17.02 13.46
N VAL A 61 -2.70 -18.11 12.97
CA VAL A 61 -1.26 -18.36 13.16
C VAL A 61 -0.44 -17.25 12.47
N GLY A 62 -0.80 -16.84 11.25
CA GLY A 62 -0.15 -15.73 10.56
C GLY A 62 -0.20 -14.43 11.35
N ILE A 63 -1.39 -14.06 11.84
CA ILE A 63 -1.58 -12.86 12.68
C ILE A 63 -0.75 -12.97 13.97
N CYS A 64 -0.79 -14.09 14.67
CA CYS A 64 0.03 -14.29 15.87
C CYS A 64 1.53 -14.12 15.58
N LEU A 65 2.00 -14.63 14.44
CA LEU A 65 3.40 -14.49 14.03
C LEU A 65 3.75 -13.03 13.69
N GLN A 66 2.88 -12.30 13.01
CA GLN A 66 3.07 -10.88 12.72
C GLN A 66 3.20 -10.05 14.00
N TYR A 67 2.30 -10.23 14.98
CA TYR A 67 2.40 -9.54 16.26
C TYR A 67 3.63 -10.00 17.07
N PHE A 68 3.97 -11.30 17.03
CA PHE A 68 5.19 -11.78 17.63
C PHE A 68 6.42 -11.07 17.05
N LEU A 69 6.52 -10.93 15.73
CA LEU A 69 7.61 -10.22 15.06
C LEU A 69 7.62 -8.73 15.43
N LEU A 70 6.46 -8.08 15.47
CA LEU A 70 6.35 -6.68 15.88
C LEU A 70 6.95 -6.41 17.26
N PHE A 71 6.78 -7.34 18.21
CA PHE A 71 7.31 -7.19 19.57
C PHE A 71 8.78 -7.62 19.73
N HIS A 72 9.36 -8.33 18.74
CA HIS A 72 10.72 -8.88 18.83
C HIS A 72 11.71 -8.32 17.82
N ILE A 73 11.22 -7.50 16.88
CA ILE A 73 12.06 -6.80 15.90
C ILE A 73 12.10 -5.33 16.27
N GLU A 74 13.29 -4.78 16.42
CA GLU A 74 13.47 -3.34 16.60
C GLU A 74 13.37 -2.63 15.24
N ALA A 75 12.22 -2.04 14.96
CA ALA A 75 12.00 -1.20 13.80
C ALA A 75 12.32 0.26 14.14
N VAL A 76 13.00 0.93 13.21
CA VAL A 76 13.21 2.39 13.24
C VAL A 76 12.46 2.98 12.06
N ILE A 77 11.49 3.84 12.36
CA ILE A 77 10.84 4.63 11.31
C ILE A 77 11.79 5.74 10.85
N ARG A 78 11.85 5.96 9.52
CA ARG A 78 12.69 6.97 8.88
C ARG A 78 11.92 7.69 7.79
N TYR A 79 12.51 8.74 7.23
CA TYR A 79 11.98 9.49 6.09
C TYR A 79 10.53 9.96 6.33
N ASP A 80 9.67 9.77 5.37
CA ASP A 80 8.26 10.17 5.43
C ASP A 80 7.49 9.53 6.58
N HIS A 81 7.80 8.27 6.92
CA HIS A 81 7.18 7.55 8.04
C HIS A 81 7.43 8.26 9.37
N LEU A 82 8.66 8.70 9.62
CA LEU A 82 9.00 9.47 10.82
C LEU A 82 8.29 10.83 10.82
N ARG A 83 8.34 11.54 9.71
CA ARG A 83 7.74 12.87 9.58
C ARG A 83 6.24 12.86 9.85
N VAL A 84 5.51 11.89 9.28
CA VAL A 84 4.05 11.80 9.50
C VAL A 84 3.69 11.30 10.91
N PHE A 85 4.57 10.52 11.55
CA PHE A 85 4.38 10.11 12.94
C PHE A 85 4.64 11.29 13.90
N ASP A 86 5.74 12.01 13.74
CA ASP A 86 6.09 13.18 14.55
C ASP A 86 5.04 14.30 14.41
N ALA A 87 4.57 14.53 13.19
CA ALA A 87 3.46 15.46 12.95
C ALA A 87 2.16 15.01 13.65
N GLY A 88 1.89 13.70 13.66
CA GLY A 88 0.77 13.14 14.45
C GLY A 88 0.91 13.43 15.95
N LEU A 89 2.11 13.31 16.51
CA LEU A 89 2.42 13.66 17.89
C LEU A 89 2.26 15.16 18.14
N GLU A 90 2.75 16.01 17.24
CA GLU A 90 2.60 17.45 17.31
C GLU A 90 1.12 17.86 17.36
N ILE A 91 0.32 17.35 16.41
CA ILE A 91 -1.14 17.59 16.37
C ILE A 91 -1.82 17.08 17.65
N MET A 92 -1.44 15.91 18.14
CA MET A 92 -2.02 15.37 19.39
C MET A 92 -1.76 16.27 20.58
N ARG A 93 -0.53 16.80 20.69
CA ARG A 93 -0.06 17.58 21.84
C ARG A 93 -0.53 19.05 21.79
N THR A 94 -0.48 19.66 20.62
CA THR A 94 -0.68 21.11 20.44
C THR A 94 -2.02 21.45 19.81
N GLY A 95 -2.68 20.50 19.14
CA GLY A 95 -3.86 20.75 18.33
C GLY A 95 -3.57 21.46 17.01
N LYS A 96 -2.30 21.61 16.61
CA LYS A 96 -1.87 22.31 15.39
C LYS A 96 -0.73 21.57 14.73
N LEU A 97 -0.57 21.76 13.42
CA LEU A 97 0.59 21.33 12.64
C LEU A 97 1.26 22.55 12.05
N SER A 98 2.52 22.77 12.36
CA SER A 98 3.33 23.80 11.70
C SER A 98 3.86 23.30 10.37
N LEU A 99 3.58 24.04 9.30
CA LEU A 99 4.08 23.72 7.95
C LEU A 99 5.57 24.00 7.81
N SER A 100 6.13 24.91 8.60
CA SER A 100 7.58 25.20 8.64
C SER A 100 8.38 24.13 9.41
N ALA A 101 7.73 23.33 10.26
CA ALA A 101 8.36 22.22 10.93
C ALA A 101 8.87 21.18 9.92
N ASN A 102 9.86 20.37 10.32
CA ASN A 102 10.45 19.33 9.46
C ASN A 102 10.99 19.88 8.12
N ASN A 103 11.64 21.06 8.13
CA ASN A 103 12.19 21.72 6.94
C ASN A 103 11.11 22.05 5.88
N GLY A 104 9.91 22.42 6.29
CA GLY A 104 8.84 22.78 5.38
C GLY A 104 8.16 21.58 4.68
N TYR A 105 8.38 20.37 5.17
CA TYR A 105 7.91 19.14 4.52
C TYR A 105 6.41 19.15 4.21
N PHE A 106 5.56 19.59 5.14
CA PHE A 106 4.11 19.60 4.94
C PHE A 106 3.64 20.73 4.04
N GLY A 107 4.40 21.81 3.93
CA GLY A 107 4.18 22.83 2.91
C GLY A 107 4.47 22.30 1.50
N LEU A 108 5.56 21.54 1.34
CA LEU A 108 5.96 20.95 0.05
C LEU A 108 5.05 19.76 -0.35
N TYR A 109 4.61 18.96 0.62
CA TYR A 109 3.84 17.72 0.42
C TYR A 109 2.53 17.70 1.24
N PRO A 110 1.58 18.62 0.97
CA PRO A 110 0.38 18.80 1.79
C PRO A 110 -0.56 17.59 1.77
N PHE A 111 -0.46 16.68 0.81
CA PHE A 111 -1.21 15.44 0.80
C PHE A 111 -0.87 14.53 2.00
N ASN A 112 0.32 14.67 2.59
CA ASN A 112 0.73 13.93 3.79
C ASN A 112 0.14 14.48 5.10
N ILE A 113 -0.51 15.64 5.08
CA ILE A 113 -1.26 16.15 6.22
C ILE A 113 -2.39 15.20 6.63
N SER A 114 -3.01 14.55 5.65
CA SER A 114 -4.09 13.58 5.91
C SER A 114 -3.63 12.39 6.76
N ILE A 115 -2.45 11.84 6.48
CA ILE A 115 -1.91 10.71 7.25
C ILE A 115 -1.40 11.16 8.62
N ALA A 116 -0.81 12.37 8.73
CA ALA A 116 -0.42 12.95 10.02
C ALA A 116 -1.64 13.17 10.94
N ALA A 117 -2.72 13.71 10.39
CA ALA A 117 -3.99 13.87 11.11
C ALA A 117 -4.57 12.52 11.54
N PHE A 118 -4.53 11.50 10.67
CA PHE A 118 -4.96 10.15 11.02
C PHE A 118 -4.11 9.57 12.16
N ASN A 119 -2.79 9.69 12.10
CA ASN A 119 -1.89 9.26 13.17
C ASN A 119 -2.19 9.98 14.49
N SER A 120 -2.55 11.27 14.46
CA SER A 120 -2.92 12.00 15.69
C SER A 120 -4.17 11.42 16.37
N VAL A 121 -5.14 10.94 15.59
CA VAL A 121 -6.33 10.25 16.13
C VAL A 121 -5.92 8.93 16.78
N LEU A 122 -5.08 8.13 16.13
CA LEU A 122 -4.60 6.87 16.71
C LEU A 122 -3.81 7.12 17.99
N LEU A 123 -2.94 8.12 18.01
CA LEU A 123 -2.17 8.51 19.18
C LEU A 123 -3.05 8.97 20.35
N ARG A 124 -4.13 9.73 20.07
CA ARG A 124 -5.13 10.10 21.08
C ARG A 124 -5.84 8.88 21.66
N ILE A 125 -6.19 7.89 20.82
CA ILE A 125 -6.79 6.64 21.26
C ILE A 125 -5.79 5.89 22.18
N VAL A 126 -4.55 5.75 21.76
CA VAL A 126 -3.48 5.08 22.54
C VAL A 126 -3.27 5.78 23.88
N SER A 127 -3.19 7.12 23.87
CA SER A 127 -3.05 7.96 25.08
C SER A 127 -4.25 7.83 26.02
N PHE A 128 -5.49 7.79 25.47
CA PHE A 128 -6.71 7.62 26.25
C PHE A 128 -6.71 6.30 27.05
N PHE A 129 -6.12 5.24 26.52
CA PHE A 129 -5.95 3.97 27.25
C PHE A 129 -4.78 3.99 28.25
N GLY A 130 -4.15 5.13 28.50
CA GLY A 130 -3.07 5.26 29.49
C GLY A 130 -1.77 4.59 29.10
N ILE A 131 -1.56 4.28 27.83
CA ILE A 131 -0.31 3.67 27.35
C ILE A 131 0.82 4.69 27.48
N PRO A 132 1.98 4.35 28.09
CA PRO A 132 3.11 5.25 28.22
C PRO A 132 3.66 5.69 26.84
N GLU A 133 4.11 6.93 26.74
CA GLU A 133 4.56 7.54 25.48
C GLU A 133 5.66 6.75 24.76
N ARG A 134 6.56 6.14 25.50
CA ARG A 134 7.61 5.25 24.95
C ARG A 134 7.08 4.08 24.10
N PHE A 135 5.80 3.73 24.25
CA PHE A 135 5.15 2.66 23.50
C PHE A 135 4.21 3.18 22.41
N TYR A 136 4.13 4.48 22.18
CA TYR A 136 3.21 5.07 21.18
C TYR A 136 3.50 4.56 19.78
N LEU A 137 4.76 4.55 19.37
CA LEU A 137 5.16 4.03 18.06
C LEU A 137 4.72 2.57 17.89
N LEU A 138 5.09 1.71 18.84
CA LEU A 138 4.72 0.29 18.80
C LEU A 138 3.20 0.08 18.78
N SER A 139 2.46 0.87 19.54
CA SER A 139 0.99 0.79 19.58
C SER A 139 0.36 1.20 18.25
N VAL A 140 0.85 2.26 17.62
CA VAL A 140 0.37 2.71 16.31
C VAL A 140 0.73 1.67 15.24
N GLN A 141 1.94 1.09 15.29
CA GLN A 141 2.33 -0.02 14.40
C GLN A 141 1.40 -1.23 14.57
N ALA A 142 1.03 -1.59 15.81
CA ALA A 142 0.07 -2.67 16.06
C ALA A 142 -1.32 -2.38 15.45
N ILE A 143 -1.78 -1.13 15.49
CA ILE A 143 -3.05 -0.72 14.86
C ILE A 143 -2.92 -0.78 13.32
N TYR A 144 -1.80 -0.34 12.75
CA TYR A 144 -1.55 -0.45 11.31
C TYR A 144 -1.54 -1.91 10.84
N LEU A 145 -0.95 -2.81 11.64
CA LEU A 145 -0.97 -4.24 11.37
C LEU A 145 -2.40 -4.79 11.34
N PHE A 146 -3.25 -4.39 12.30
CA PHE A 146 -4.67 -4.72 12.28
C PHE A 146 -5.35 -4.26 10.97
N PHE A 147 -5.02 -3.07 10.46
CA PHE A 147 -5.55 -2.60 9.17
C PHE A 147 -5.06 -3.44 7.98
N ILE A 148 -3.80 -3.91 7.99
CA ILE A 148 -3.30 -4.85 6.98
C ILE A 148 -4.12 -6.15 7.01
N ASP A 149 -4.33 -6.72 8.20
CA ASP A 149 -5.10 -7.95 8.37
C ASP A 149 -6.56 -7.78 7.93
N LEU A 150 -7.14 -6.62 8.18
CA LEU A 150 -8.46 -6.27 7.67
C LEU A 150 -8.48 -6.23 6.13
N GLY A 151 -7.43 -5.72 5.49
CA GLY A 151 -7.28 -5.75 4.03
C GLY A 151 -7.17 -7.17 3.49
N ILE A 152 -6.41 -8.05 4.17
CA ILE A 152 -6.30 -9.48 3.85
C ILE A 152 -7.66 -10.16 4.01
N PHE A 153 -8.41 -9.85 5.06
CA PHE A 153 -9.76 -10.37 5.26
C PHE A 153 -10.73 -9.95 4.14
N PHE A 154 -10.73 -8.68 3.72
CA PHE A 154 -11.53 -8.26 2.57
C PHE A 154 -11.13 -8.98 1.29
N SER A 155 -9.83 -9.15 1.05
CA SER A 155 -9.31 -9.91 -0.09
C SER A 155 -9.77 -11.37 -0.06
N TRP A 156 -9.71 -12.01 1.10
CA TRP A 156 -10.24 -13.36 1.31
C TRP A 156 -11.73 -13.47 0.97
N GLN A 157 -12.53 -12.52 1.43
CA GLN A 157 -13.95 -12.45 1.11
C GLN A 157 -14.21 -12.27 -0.40
N ILE A 158 -13.41 -11.42 -1.05
CA ILE A 158 -13.50 -11.22 -2.50
C ILE A 158 -13.21 -12.53 -3.24
N VAL A 159 -12.10 -13.20 -2.92
CA VAL A 159 -11.73 -14.47 -3.55
C VAL A 159 -12.79 -15.54 -3.30
N ARG A 160 -13.32 -15.64 -2.08
CA ARG A 160 -14.41 -16.56 -1.75
C ARG A 160 -15.66 -16.28 -2.57
N MET A 161 -16.01 -15.01 -2.76
CA MET A 161 -17.21 -14.60 -3.50
C MET A 161 -17.06 -14.79 -5.00
N LEU A 162 -15.89 -14.49 -5.57
CA LEU A 162 -15.68 -14.56 -7.01
C LEU A 162 -15.38 -15.99 -7.50
N TYR A 163 -14.72 -16.79 -6.69
CA TYR A 163 -14.31 -18.14 -7.03
C TYR A 163 -14.94 -19.19 -6.10
N SER A 164 -14.23 -19.53 -5.01
CA SER A 164 -14.73 -20.51 -4.03
C SER A 164 -13.98 -20.40 -2.70
N VAL A 165 -14.49 -21.10 -1.67
CA VAL A 165 -13.81 -21.22 -0.37
C VAL A 165 -12.44 -21.89 -0.51
N LYS A 166 -12.29 -22.88 -1.41
CA LYS A 166 -11.00 -23.52 -1.70
C LYS A 166 -9.95 -22.51 -2.14
N HIS A 167 -10.29 -21.67 -3.12
CA HIS A 167 -9.39 -20.63 -3.61
C HIS A 167 -9.07 -19.60 -2.52
N ALA A 168 -10.06 -19.23 -1.70
CA ALA A 168 -9.84 -18.34 -0.57
C ALA A 168 -8.92 -18.97 0.50
N THR A 169 -8.98 -20.29 0.70
CA THR A 169 -8.05 -21.00 1.60
C THR A 169 -6.63 -21.04 1.04
N VAL A 170 -6.47 -21.28 -0.27
CA VAL A 170 -5.15 -21.19 -0.93
C VAL A 170 -4.61 -19.76 -0.84
N PHE A 171 -5.45 -18.74 -1.03
CA PHE A 171 -5.07 -17.34 -0.84
C PHE A 171 -4.58 -17.06 0.59
N THR A 172 -5.24 -17.64 1.63
CA THR A 172 -4.77 -17.50 3.02
C THR A 172 -3.37 -18.11 3.19
N ILE A 173 -3.10 -19.26 2.57
CA ILE A 173 -1.77 -19.90 2.60
C ILE A 173 -0.75 -19.01 1.91
N LEU A 174 -1.09 -18.43 0.75
CA LEU A 174 -0.22 -17.47 0.07
C LEU A 174 0.09 -16.27 0.96
N CYS A 175 -0.91 -15.67 1.61
CA CYS A 175 -0.67 -14.59 2.56
C CYS A 175 0.23 -15.01 3.72
N ALA A 176 -0.01 -16.18 4.31
CA ALA A 176 0.83 -16.70 5.39
C ALA A 176 2.28 -16.99 4.98
N CYS A 177 2.50 -17.27 3.69
CA CYS A 177 3.85 -17.47 3.12
C CYS A 177 4.47 -16.17 2.58
N ASN A 178 3.74 -15.05 2.55
CA ASN A 178 4.26 -13.80 1.99
C ASN A 178 5.22 -13.11 2.97
N PRO A 179 6.54 -13.08 2.70
CA PRO A 179 7.51 -12.49 3.62
C PRO A 179 7.27 -11.00 3.85
N MET A 180 6.76 -10.28 2.84
CA MET A 180 6.52 -8.85 2.95
C MET A 180 5.41 -8.51 3.93
N LEU A 181 4.42 -9.37 4.14
CA LEU A 181 3.38 -9.14 5.15
C LEU A 181 3.91 -9.18 6.59
N TYR A 182 5.09 -9.73 6.79
CA TYR A 182 5.76 -9.77 8.10
C TYR A 182 6.72 -8.60 8.34
N VAL A 183 7.26 -8.00 7.26
CA VAL A 183 8.16 -6.84 7.39
C VAL A 183 7.45 -5.50 7.15
N CYS A 184 6.29 -5.48 6.49
CA CYS A 184 5.49 -4.26 6.31
C CYS A 184 4.94 -3.68 7.63
N ILE A 185 5.00 -4.44 8.74
CA ILE A 185 4.69 -3.97 10.10
C ILE A 185 5.54 -2.76 10.53
N MET A 186 6.69 -2.56 9.89
CA MET A 186 7.57 -1.43 10.17
C MET A 186 7.11 -0.13 9.51
N GLY A 187 6.20 -0.21 8.54
CA GLY A 187 5.78 0.94 7.74
C GLY A 187 4.57 1.67 8.31
N LEU A 188 4.73 2.93 8.70
CA LEU A 188 3.64 3.82 9.14
C LEU A 188 3.34 4.87 8.06
N TYR A 189 2.77 4.44 6.95
CA TYR A 189 2.55 5.34 5.82
C TYR A 189 1.26 5.02 5.04
N THR A 190 0.92 5.88 4.08
CA THR A 190 -0.28 5.75 3.26
C THR A 190 -0.33 4.43 2.48
N THR A 191 0.82 3.87 2.11
CA THR A 191 0.92 2.57 1.42
C THR A 191 0.34 1.43 2.24
N THR A 192 0.59 1.42 3.54
CA THR A 192 0.09 0.41 4.47
C THR A 192 -1.44 0.49 4.60
N LEU A 193 -1.97 1.71 4.74
CA LEU A 193 -3.42 1.94 4.86
C LEU A 193 -4.16 1.78 3.52
N MET A 194 -3.46 1.82 2.39
CA MET A 194 -4.06 1.63 1.07
C MET A 194 -4.71 0.25 0.94
N LEU A 195 -4.08 -0.81 1.46
CA LEU A 195 -4.56 -2.18 1.31
C LEU A 195 -6.00 -2.38 1.84
N PRO A 196 -6.32 -2.05 3.10
CA PRO A 196 -7.69 -2.23 3.62
C PRO A 196 -8.72 -1.35 2.92
N LEU A 197 -8.34 -0.13 2.52
CA LEU A 197 -9.26 0.80 1.84
C LEU A 197 -9.54 0.36 0.40
N LEU A 198 -8.52 -0.07 -0.33
CA LEU A 198 -8.66 -0.59 -1.69
C LEU A 198 -9.49 -1.88 -1.70
N MET A 199 -9.10 -2.85 -0.88
CA MET A 199 -9.80 -4.14 -0.82
C MET A 199 -11.19 -3.99 -0.22
N GLY A 200 -11.38 -3.11 0.76
CA GLY A 200 -12.69 -2.77 1.31
C GLY A 200 -13.61 -2.13 0.27
N ALA A 201 -13.11 -1.18 -0.51
CA ALA A 201 -13.88 -0.58 -1.61
C ALA A 201 -14.33 -1.65 -2.62
N MET A 202 -13.41 -2.50 -3.08
CA MET A 202 -13.72 -3.60 -4.00
C MET A 202 -14.73 -4.59 -3.40
N PHE A 203 -14.56 -4.96 -2.14
CA PHE A 203 -15.49 -5.84 -1.43
C PHE A 203 -16.89 -5.24 -1.36
N PHE A 204 -17.03 -3.97 -0.98
CA PHE A 204 -18.33 -3.31 -0.89
C PHE A 204 -18.98 -3.13 -2.27
N ILE A 205 -18.20 -2.86 -3.33
CA ILE A 205 -18.70 -2.83 -4.71
C ILE A 205 -19.27 -4.20 -5.10
N ILE A 206 -18.57 -5.30 -4.83
CA ILE A 206 -19.05 -6.65 -5.14
C ILE A 206 -20.30 -6.98 -4.32
N CYS A 207 -20.33 -6.62 -3.04
CA CYS A 207 -21.51 -6.79 -2.19
C CYS A 207 -22.71 -5.97 -2.71
N PHE A 208 -22.46 -4.73 -3.14
CA PHE A 208 -23.48 -3.89 -3.78
C PHE A 208 -24.09 -4.56 -5.02
N GLN A 209 -23.25 -5.11 -5.88
CA GLN A 209 -23.71 -5.77 -7.11
C GLN A 209 -24.53 -7.04 -6.81
N ARG A 210 -24.10 -7.84 -5.85
CA ARG A 210 -24.72 -9.13 -5.49
C ARG A 210 -25.92 -9.04 -4.57
N ALA A 211 -26.10 -7.93 -3.87
CA ALA A 211 -27.19 -7.79 -2.91
C ALA A 211 -28.56 -7.86 -3.64
N ALA A 212 -29.42 -8.77 -3.24
CA ALA A 212 -30.80 -8.85 -3.70
C ALA A 212 -31.69 -7.80 -3.00
N ASP A 213 -31.43 -7.56 -1.71
CA ASP A 213 -32.13 -6.58 -0.89
C ASP A 213 -31.68 -5.15 -1.20
N TYR A 214 -32.65 -4.30 -1.47
CA TYR A 214 -32.42 -2.89 -1.78
C TYR A 214 -31.74 -2.10 -0.65
N ARG A 215 -32.12 -2.39 0.61
CA ARG A 215 -31.50 -1.74 1.80
C ARG A 215 -30.03 -2.09 1.92
N LYS A 216 -29.67 -3.35 1.65
CA LYS A 216 -28.26 -3.79 1.60
C LYS A 216 -27.49 -3.10 0.47
N LYS A 217 -28.13 -2.88 -0.71
CA LYS A 217 -27.51 -2.10 -1.78
C LYS A 217 -27.22 -0.67 -1.33
N LEU A 218 -28.14 0.00 -0.65
CA LEU A 218 -27.92 1.34 -0.12
C LEU A 218 -26.70 1.36 0.83
N LEU A 219 -26.67 0.42 1.78
CA LEU A 219 -25.55 0.32 2.74
C LEU A 219 -24.22 0.08 2.02
N PHE A 220 -24.13 -0.90 1.14
CA PHE A 220 -22.88 -1.23 0.46
C PHE A 220 -22.46 -0.14 -0.53
N GLY A 221 -23.40 0.55 -1.18
CA GLY A 221 -23.11 1.70 -2.01
C GLY A 221 -22.52 2.87 -1.21
N PHE A 222 -23.09 3.17 -0.04
CA PHE A 222 -22.54 4.16 0.90
C PHE A 222 -21.13 3.80 1.35
N LEU A 223 -20.91 2.55 1.81
CA LEU A 223 -19.60 2.09 2.27
C LEU A 223 -18.55 2.07 1.15
N ALA A 224 -18.94 1.73 -0.08
CA ALA A 224 -18.04 1.80 -1.24
C ALA A 224 -17.63 3.25 -1.53
N GLY A 225 -18.59 4.18 -1.57
CA GLY A 225 -18.31 5.61 -1.75
C GLY A 225 -17.41 6.17 -0.66
N LEU A 226 -17.70 5.82 0.59
CA LEU A 226 -16.89 6.22 1.74
C LEU A 226 -15.44 5.69 1.65
N ALA A 227 -15.27 4.39 1.38
CA ALA A 227 -13.96 3.75 1.29
C ALA A 227 -13.11 4.31 0.14
N ILE A 228 -13.72 4.55 -1.02
CA ILE A 228 -13.04 5.16 -2.17
C ILE A 228 -12.61 6.59 -1.85
N ALA A 229 -13.49 7.42 -1.31
CA ALA A 229 -13.19 8.81 -1.05
C ALA A 229 -12.16 8.99 0.07
N PHE A 230 -12.32 8.26 1.17
CA PHE A 230 -11.36 8.25 2.27
C PHE A 230 -9.99 7.75 1.79
N GLY A 231 -10.00 6.64 1.04
CA GLY A 231 -8.78 6.07 0.47
C GLY A 231 -8.08 7.02 -0.51
N THR A 232 -8.83 7.71 -1.37
CA THR A 232 -8.29 8.67 -2.35
C THR A 232 -7.63 9.86 -1.66
N ARG A 233 -8.13 10.30 -0.51
CA ARG A 233 -7.49 11.37 0.29
C ARG A 233 -6.18 10.93 0.94
N LEU A 234 -6.05 9.67 1.31
CA LEU A 234 -4.78 9.11 1.80
C LEU A 234 -3.83 8.76 0.66
N ARG A 235 -4.35 8.20 -0.43
CA ARG A 235 -3.56 7.85 -1.61
C ARG A 235 -4.40 7.97 -2.88
N ALA A 236 -4.05 8.96 -3.71
CA ALA A 236 -4.82 9.33 -4.90
C ALA A 236 -5.09 8.16 -5.86
N THR A 237 -4.20 7.16 -5.91
CA THR A 237 -4.35 5.99 -6.80
C THR A 237 -5.61 5.15 -6.53
N ILE A 238 -6.22 5.25 -5.35
CA ILE A 238 -7.46 4.51 -5.03
C ILE A 238 -8.65 4.99 -5.89
N ILE A 239 -8.60 6.20 -6.46
CA ILE A 239 -9.61 6.68 -7.40
C ILE A 239 -9.81 5.73 -8.59
N ILE A 240 -8.81 4.92 -8.94
CA ILE A 240 -8.90 3.91 -10.00
C ILE A 240 -10.06 2.93 -9.75
N CYS A 241 -10.38 2.63 -8.48
CA CYS A 241 -11.54 1.80 -8.15
C CYS A 241 -12.87 2.44 -8.59
N ALA A 242 -13.01 3.75 -8.44
CA ALA A 242 -14.21 4.46 -8.90
C ALA A 242 -14.30 4.41 -10.42
N VAL A 243 -13.20 4.68 -11.11
CA VAL A 243 -13.13 4.62 -12.58
C VAL A 243 -13.47 3.21 -13.08
N ALA A 244 -12.85 2.18 -12.51
CA ALA A 244 -13.12 0.79 -12.85
C ALA A 244 -14.59 0.41 -12.59
N TRP A 245 -15.16 0.88 -11.49
CA TRP A 245 -16.57 0.63 -11.18
C TRP A 245 -17.51 1.31 -12.18
N ILE A 246 -17.25 2.56 -12.55
CA ILE A 246 -18.02 3.30 -13.58
C ILE A 246 -17.95 2.56 -14.92
N ILE A 247 -16.76 2.17 -15.37
CA ILE A 247 -16.58 1.40 -16.61
C ILE A 247 -17.39 0.10 -16.55
N TYR A 248 -17.28 -0.63 -15.44
CA TYR A 248 -18.05 -1.85 -15.24
C TYR A 248 -19.56 -1.61 -15.36
N LEU A 249 -20.09 -0.57 -14.74
CA LEU A 249 -21.51 -0.23 -14.80
C LEU A 249 -21.96 0.12 -16.24
N ILE A 250 -21.11 0.78 -17.00
CA ILE A 250 -21.37 1.12 -18.41
C ILE A 250 -21.41 -0.16 -19.27
N VAL A 251 -20.39 -1.01 -19.15
CA VAL A 251 -20.25 -2.26 -19.92
C VAL A 251 -21.41 -3.23 -19.60
N LYS A 252 -21.76 -3.34 -18.32
CA LYS A 252 -22.80 -4.26 -17.82
C LYS A 252 -24.19 -3.64 -17.77
N LYS A 253 -24.41 -2.49 -18.39
CA LYS A 253 -25.69 -1.76 -18.38
C LYS A 253 -26.89 -2.65 -18.75
N LYS A 254 -26.74 -3.55 -19.73
CA LYS A 254 -27.78 -4.49 -20.18
C LYS A 254 -28.08 -5.56 -19.12
N GLU A 255 -27.08 -6.05 -18.42
CA GLU A 255 -27.23 -7.09 -17.38
C GLU A 255 -27.72 -6.51 -16.03
N LEU A 256 -27.41 -5.26 -15.74
CA LEU A 256 -27.86 -4.56 -14.53
C LEU A 256 -29.36 -4.29 -14.53
N ASN A 257 -30.08 -4.61 -15.62
CA ASN A 257 -31.52 -4.43 -15.74
C ASN A 257 -32.01 -3.15 -15.03
N ALA A 258 -31.63 -2.00 -15.56
CA ALA A 258 -32.10 -0.70 -15.05
C ALA A 258 -33.64 -0.64 -14.99
N ALA A 259 -34.33 -1.47 -15.79
CA ALA A 259 -35.78 -1.67 -15.74
C ALA A 259 -36.30 -2.24 -14.41
N LYS A 260 -35.44 -2.86 -13.58
CA LYS A 260 -35.84 -3.42 -12.27
C LYS A 260 -36.07 -2.35 -11.19
N TYR A 261 -35.46 -1.18 -11.34
CA TYR A 261 -35.55 -0.12 -10.34
C TYR A 261 -36.28 1.11 -10.89
N LYS A 262 -37.17 1.68 -10.08
CA LYS A 262 -37.82 2.95 -10.39
C LYS A 262 -36.77 4.07 -10.42
N PRO A 263 -36.95 5.13 -11.24
CA PRO A 263 -36.00 6.26 -11.30
C PRO A 263 -35.64 6.84 -9.93
N LYS A 264 -36.62 6.94 -9.01
CA LYS A 264 -36.40 7.39 -7.62
C LYS A 264 -35.45 6.47 -6.84
N GLN A 265 -35.49 5.16 -7.07
CA GLN A 265 -34.59 4.21 -6.41
C GLN A 265 -33.17 4.31 -6.95
N ILE A 266 -33.02 4.54 -8.26
CA ILE A 266 -31.71 4.77 -8.88
C ILE A 266 -31.10 6.07 -8.33
N ALA A 267 -31.90 7.15 -8.29
CA ALA A 267 -31.44 8.43 -7.71
C ALA A 267 -30.99 8.29 -6.27
N LEU A 268 -31.72 7.50 -5.46
CA LEU A 268 -31.33 7.24 -4.06
C LEU A 268 -30.04 6.41 -3.96
N LEU A 269 -29.87 5.39 -4.81
CA LEU A 269 -28.60 4.61 -4.86
C LEU A 269 -27.41 5.50 -5.21
N LEU A 270 -27.52 6.36 -6.21
CA LEU A 270 -26.49 7.33 -6.54
C LEU A 270 -26.27 8.33 -5.41
N GLY A 271 -27.35 8.80 -4.78
CA GLY A 271 -27.28 9.71 -3.65
C GLY A 271 -26.53 9.17 -2.46
N VAL A 272 -26.70 7.89 -2.10
CA VAL A 272 -25.94 7.29 -0.96
C VAL A 272 -24.47 7.05 -1.29
N VAL A 273 -24.13 6.69 -2.53
CA VAL A 273 -22.73 6.60 -2.95
C VAL A 273 -22.06 7.97 -2.86
N LEU A 274 -22.75 9.01 -3.39
CA LEU A 274 -22.28 10.39 -3.32
C LEU A 274 -22.14 10.87 -1.87
N LEU A 275 -23.13 10.57 -1.02
CA LEU A 275 -23.08 10.91 0.41
C LEU A 275 -21.88 10.29 1.10
N GLY A 276 -21.62 8.99 0.88
CA GLY A 276 -20.43 8.33 1.39
C GLY A 276 -19.15 9.00 0.92
N SER A 277 -19.10 9.38 -0.37
CA SER A 277 -17.96 10.09 -0.95
C SER A 277 -17.75 11.48 -0.35
N VAL A 278 -18.83 12.23 -0.15
CA VAL A 278 -18.78 13.57 0.47
C VAL A 278 -18.31 13.48 1.92
N ILE A 279 -18.81 12.51 2.68
CA ILE A 279 -18.38 12.30 4.08
C ILE A 279 -16.91 11.88 4.13
N GLY A 280 -16.47 10.97 3.28
CA GLY A 280 -15.07 10.53 3.23
C GLY A 280 -14.11 11.65 2.85
N PHE A 281 -14.44 12.41 1.81
CA PHE A 281 -13.63 13.53 1.32
C PHE A 281 -13.67 14.72 2.28
N GLY A 282 -14.88 15.11 2.70
CA GLY A 282 -15.13 16.25 3.57
C GLY A 282 -14.57 16.05 4.98
N GLY A 283 -14.61 14.83 5.50
CA GLY A 283 -14.03 14.50 6.81
C GLY A 283 -12.53 14.81 6.86
N PHE A 284 -11.77 14.40 5.86
CA PHE A 284 -10.35 14.75 5.78
C PHE A 284 -10.08 16.23 5.53
N THR A 285 -10.89 16.88 4.70
CA THR A 285 -10.78 18.32 4.49
C THR A 285 -11.02 19.08 5.79
N ALA A 286 -12.03 18.66 6.55
CA ALA A 286 -12.29 19.25 7.88
C ALA A 286 -11.09 19.05 8.82
N PHE A 287 -10.47 17.86 8.83
CA PHE A 287 -9.25 17.61 9.59
C PHE A 287 -8.10 18.52 9.18
N GLN A 288 -7.86 18.70 7.88
CA GLN A 288 -6.81 19.60 7.41
C GLN A 288 -7.04 21.05 7.88
N ILE A 289 -8.24 21.58 7.68
CA ILE A 289 -8.60 22.94 8.07
C ILE A 289 -8.51 23.12 9.59
N THR A 290 -8.80 22.08 10.38
CA THR A 290 -8.76 22.16 11.85
C THR A 290 -7.34 22.26 12.38
N TYR A 291 -6.37 21.58 11.75
CA TYR A 291 -5.02 21.47 12.29
C TYR A 291 -3.97 22.30 11.54
N VAL A 292 -4.25 22.74 10.31
CA VAL A 292 -3.34 23.54 9.49
C VAL A 292 -3.98 24.90 9.26
N HIS A 293 -3.33 25.95 9.79
CA HIS A 293 -3.80 27.34 9.67
C HIS A 293 -2.91 28.19 8.75
N GLU A 294 -1.77 27.62 8.32
CA GLU A 294 -0.84 28.29 7.42
C GLU A 294 -1.22 28.01 5.96
N ASP A 295 -1.00 28.98 5.07
CA ASP A 295 -1.19 28.81 3.64
C ASP A 295 0.03 28.10 3.04
N TYR A 296 -0.21 27.08 2.22
CA TYR A 296 0.79 26.31 1.50
C TYR A 296 0.57 26.31 -0.01
N SER A 297 -0.32 27.16 -0.51
CA SER A 297 -0.71 27.15 -1.93
C SER A 297 0.49 27.29 -2.86
N ASP A 298 1.43 28.17 -2.54
CA ASP A 298 2.63 28.43 -3.35
C ASP A 298 3.83 27.54 -2.98
N THR A 299 3.91 27.08 -1.73
CA THR A 299 5.04 26.25 -1.30
C THR A 299 4.98 24.82 -1.82
N GLN A 300 3.80 24.28 -2.08
CA GLN A 300 3.60 22.90 -2.47
C GLN A 300 4.27 22.54 -3.81
N MET A 301 4.67 21.28 -3.93
CA MET A 301 5.13 20.72 -5.20
C MET A 301 3.92 20.42 -6.09
N PRO A 302 3.91 20.89 -7.36
CA PRO A 302 2.79 20.63 -8.27
C PRO A 302 2.71 19.13 -8.64
N PRO A 303 1.52 18.59 -8.93
CA PRO A 303 1.39 17.18 -9.35
C PRO A 303 2.25 16.81 -10.56
N ILE A 304 2.49 17.74 -11.47
CA ILE A 304 3.31 17.54 -12.67
C ILE A 304 4.80 17.31 -12.32
N TYR A 305 5.28 17.82 -11.17
CA TYR A 305 6.63 17.55 -10.66
C TYR A 305 6.91 16.06 -10.54
N TYR A 306 5.93 15.27 -10.08
CA TYR A 306 6.13 13.82 -9.95
C TYR A 306 6.26 13.12 -11.31
N LEU A 307 5.66 13.65 -12.37
CA LEU A 307 5.89 13.15 -13.73
C LEU A 307 7.29 13.51 -14.23
N MET A 308 7.71 14.77 -14.03
CA MET A 308 9.06 15.23 -14.35
C MET A 308 10.13 14.36 -13.67
N PHE A 309 9.99 14.22 -12.38
CA PHE A 309 10.82 13.38 -11.52
C PHE A 309 10.85 11.91 -11.98
N ALA A 310 9.68 11.37 -12.34
CA ALA A 310 9.55 10.03 -12.86
C ALA A 310 10.31 9.83 -14.19
N MET A 311 10.61 10.88 -14.92
CA MET A 311 11.33 10.84 -16.22
C MET A 311 12.81 11.13 -16.08
N ASN A 312 13.36 11.29 -14.88
CA ASN A 312 14.79 11.53 -14.69
C ASN A 312 15.61 10.32 -15.15
N PRO A 313 16.62 10.51 -16.04
CA PRO A 313 17.41 9.43 -16.62
C PRO A 313 18.28 8.71 -15.60
N ASP A 314 18.85 9.46 -14.65
CA ASP A 314 19.84 8.95 -13.71
C ASP A 314 19.16 8.19 -12.57
N SER A 315 18.11 8.75 -12.00
CA SER A 315 17.34 8.13 -10.91
C SER A 315 16.34 7.08 -11.37
N LYS A 316 16.00 7.06 -12.67
CA LYS A 316 15.02 6.15 -13.27
C LYS A 316 13.68 6.12 -12.50
N GLY A 317 13.28 7.29 -12.03
CA GLY A 317 12.04 7.48 -11.28
C GLY A 317 12.13 7.29 -9.77
N SER A 318 13.33 7.18 -9.20
CA SER A 318 13.57 7.36 -7.76
C SER A 318 13.81 8.82 -7.42
N TYR A 319 13.78 9.17 -6.14
CA TYR A 319 14.10 10.52 -5.67
C TYR A 319 15.45 11.01 -6.22
N ASN A 320 15.47 12.23 -6.73
CA ASN A 320 16.65 12.91 -7.21
C ASN A 320 16.72 14.29 -6.58
N GLU A 321 17.80 14.57 -5.87
CA GLU A 321 18.01 15.82 -5.14
C GLU A 321 18.15 17.01 -6.08
N ASP A 322 18.81 16.84 -7.22
CA ASP A 322 19.03 17.91 -8.19
C ASP A 322 17.70 18.38 -8.79
N ASP A 323 16.82 17.44 -9.16
CA ASP A 323 15.45 17.75 -9.60
C ASP A 323 14.67 18.50 -8.53
N PHE A 324 14.80 18.07 -7.28
CA PHE A 324 14.13 18.71 -6.15
C PHE A 324 14.65 20.15 -5.96
N LEU A 325 15.96 20.33 -5.90
CA LEU A 325 16.58 21.64 -5.71
C LEU A 325 16.28 22.57 -6.88
N MET A 326 16.25 22.06 -8.11
CA MET A 326 15.95 22.83 -9.32
C MET A 326 14.53 23.45 -9.22
N ILE A 327 13.52 22.64 -8.85
CA ILE A 327 12.13 23.12 -8.80
C ILE A 327 11.85 23.93 -7.52
N SER A 328 12.53 23.61 -6.41
CA SER A 328 12.36 24.34 -5.13
C SER A 328 12.83 25.81 -5.18
N LYS A 329 13.58 26.22 -6.20
CA LYS A 329 14.05 27.61 -6.39
C LYS A 329 12.92 28.57 -6.75
N TYR A 330 11.84 28.06 -7.32
CA TYR A 330 10.70 28.87 -7.73
C TYR A 330 9.80 29.14 -6.54
N GLU A 331 9.26 30.37 -6.47
CA GLU A 331 8.48 30.81 -5.32
C GLU A 331 7.01 30.41 -5.41
N THR A 332 6.43 30.49 -6.60
CA THR A 332 5.01 30.23 -6.81
C THR A 332 4.73 28.82 -7.36
N LEU A 333 3.54 28.30 -7.09
CA LEU A 333 3.08 27.01 -7.61
C LEU A 333 3.07 26.98 -9.16
N GLU A 334 2.68 28.10 -9.79
CA GLU A 334 2.60 28.17 -11.25
C GLU A 334 3.98 28.15 -11.90
N GLU A 335 4.97 28.89 -11.36
CA GLU A 335 6.36 28.83 -11.83
C GLU A 335 6.93 27.42 -11.69
N LYS A 336 6.74 26.73 -10.55
CA LYS A 336 7.14 25.35 -10.36
C LYS A 336 6.53 24.40 -11.39
N LYS A 337 5.25 24.63 -11.72
CA LYS A 337 4.53 23.85 -12.72
C LYS A 337 5.09 24.07 -14.12
N GLU A 338 5.30 25.34 -14.52
CA GLU A 338 5.87 25.70 -15.81
C GLU A 338 7.27 25.12 -15.99
N ALA A 339 8.15 25.30 -15.01
CA ALA A 339 9.49 24.72 -15.00
C ALA A 339 9.47 23.18 -15.09
N SER A 340 8.58 22.52 -14.36
CA SER A 340 8.41 21.07 -14.44
C SER A 340 7.98 20.61 -15.84
N ILE A 341 7.08 21.35 -16.50
CA ILE A 341 6.63 21.05 -17.87
C ILE A 341 7.77 21.24 -18.89
N GLU A 342 8.58 22.27 -18.73
CA GLU A 342 9.74 22.52 -19.59
C GLU A 342 10.75 21.37 -19.53
N VAL A 343 11.15 20.95 -18.33
CA VAL A 343 12.04 19.81 -18.13
C VAL A 343 11.44 18.50 -18.68
N ILE A 344 10.10 18.30 -18.59
CA ILE A 344 9.46 17.14 -19.20
C ILE A 344 9.61 17.16 -20.72
N LYS A 345 9.41 18.33 -21.36
CA LYS A 345 9.57 18.47 -22.81
C LYS A 345 11.00 18.19 -23.25
N GLU A 346 11.97 18.78 -22.60
CA GLU A 346 13.40 18.53 -22.87
C GLU A 346 13.73 17.03 -22.76
N ARG A 347 13.33 16.39 -21.68
CA ARG A 347 13.56 14.94 -21.49
C ARG A 347 12.87 14.09 -22.54
N LEU A 348 11.66 14.45 -22.97
CA LEU A 348 10.93 13.73 -24.03
C LEU A 348 11.63 13.90 -25.39
N GLU A 349 12.15 15.09 -25.69
CA GLU A 349 12.91 15.36 -26.91
C GLU A 349 14.20 14.56 -26.92
N ASP A 350 14.96 14.56 -25.81
CA ASP A 350 16.22 13.81 -25.66
C ASP A 350 16.00 12.28 -25.76
N TYR A 351 14.95 11.78 -25.16
CA TYR A 351 14.63 10.35 -25.23
C TYR A 351 14.12 9.91 -26.61
N GLY A 352 13.40 10.76 -27.29
CA GLY A 352 12.61 10.35 -28.44
C GLY A 352 11.68 9.18 -28.10
N VAL A 353 11.09 8.57 -29.12
CA VAL A 353 10.15 7.44 -28.91
C VAL A 353 10.86 6.20 -28.33
N SER A 354 12.03 5.87 -28.84
CA SER A 354 12.79 4.68 -28.42
C SER A 354 13.29 4.79 -26.97
N GLY A 355 13.79 5.95 -26.58
CA GLY A 355 14.26 6.20 -25.22
C GLY A 355 13.11 6.20 -24.20
N THR A 356 11.96 6.79 -24.57
CA THR A 356 10.76 6.75 -23.72
C THR A 356 10.27 5.32 -23.50
N LEU A 357 10.27 4.48 -24.54
CA LEU A 357 9.92 3.05 -24.40
C LEU A 357 10.95 2.29 -23.55
N ALA A 358 12.24 2.59 -23.71
CA ALA A 358 13.29 2.00 -22.89
C ALA A 358 13.14 2.39 -21.41
N LEU A 359 12.81 3.65 -21.12
CA LEU A 359 12.52 4.12 -19.75
C LEU A 359 11.30 3.40 -19.16
N ALA A 360 10.21 3.29 -19.94
CA ALA A 360 9.02 2.58 -19.53
C ALA A 360 9.31 1.09 -19.20
N LYS A 361 10.10 0.41 -20.05
CA LYS A 361 10.59 -0.95 -19.80
C LYS A 361 11.40 -1.03 -18.51
N THR A 362 12.34 -0.12 -18.32
CA THR A 362 13.18 -0.08 -17.10
C THR A 362 12.32 0.08 -15.85
N LYS A 363 11.29 0.94 -15.90
CA LYS A 363 10.36 1.14 -14.80
C LYS A 363 9.52 -0.10 -14.51
N LEU A 364 9.00 -0.75 -15.55
CA LEU A 364 8.27 -2.01 -15.39
C LEU A 364 9.14 -3.06 -14.69
N VAL A 365 10.38 -3.23 -15.16
CA VAL A 365 11.32 -4.15 -14.52
C VAL A 365 11.56 -3.75 -13.07
N LYS A 366 11.87 -2.47 -12.80
CA LYS A 366 12.12 -1.99 -11.42
C LYS A 366 10.93 -2.20 -10.49
N THR A 367 9.70 -1.99 -10.98
CA THR A 367 8.48 -2.14 -10.17
C THR A 367 8.13 -3.60 -9.89
N TRP A 368 8.38 -4.49 -10.84
CA TRP A 368 7.87 -5.87 -10.79
C TRP A 368 8.94 -6.94 -10.59
N SER A 369 10.25 -6.61 -10.60
CA SER A 369 11.32 -7.60 -10.41
C SER A 369 11.77 -7.76 -8.97
N ASP A 370 11.39 -6.85 -8.09
CA ASP A 370 11.82 -6.83 -6.70
C ASP A 370 10.70 -7.30 -5.78
N GLY A 371 10.96 -8.39 -5.06
CA GLY A 371 10.03 -8.95 -4.07
C GLY A 371 10.30 -8.51 -2.63
N ILE A 372 11.23 -7.58 -2.41
CA ILE A 372 11.74 -7.30 -1.06
C ILE A 372 11.43 -5.88 -0.61
N GLU A 373 11.37 -4.88 -1.49
CA GLU A 373 11.36 -3.46 -1.14
C GLU A 373 12.49 -3.07 -0.16
N ASP A 374 12.75 -1.81 0.10
CA ASP A 374 13.83 -1.31 0.98
C ASP A 374 13.49 -1.46 2.48
N TYR A 375 12.96 -2.62 2.91
CA TYR A 375 12.59 -2.85 4.32
C TYR A 375 13.79 -2.76 5.26
N GLY A 376 15.00 -3.06 4.78
CA GLY A 376 16.22 -3.01 5.58
C GLY A 376 16.53 -1.63 6.15
N ASP A 377 16.07 -0.56 5.50
CA ASP A 377 16.23 0.81 5.98
C ASP A 377 15.43 1.10 7.26
N PHE A 378 14.41 0.29 7.56
CA PHE A 378 13.58 0.40 8.76
C PHE A 378 14.01 -0.51 9.91
N LEU A 379 15.10 -1.24 9.74
CA LEU A 379 15.69 -2.05 10.82
C LEU A 379 16.79 -1.28 11.53
N THR A 380 16.85 -1.42 12.86
CA THR A 380 17.96 -0.85 13.61
C THR A 380 19.24 -1.60 13.28
N THR A 381 20.32 -0.84 13.16
CA THR A 381 21.69 -1.36 13.16
C THR A 381 22.26 -1.44 14.58
N SER A 382 21.40 -1.55 15.59
CA SER A 382 21.80 -1.68 17.01
C SER A 382 22.72 -2.88 17.19
N ARG A 383 23.76 -2.72 18.02
CA ARG A 383 24.77 -3.75 18.27
C ARG A 383 24.23 -5.02 18.96
N ASN A 384 23.02 -4.97 19.47
CA ASN A 384 22.35 -6.06 20.20
C ASN A 384 21.21 -6.67 19.39
N TYR A 385 21.49 -7.17 18.19
CA TYR A 385 20.49 -7.91 17.44
C TYR A 385 20.08 -9.18 18.17
N GLY A 386 18.78 -9.36 18.35
CA GLY A 386 18.24 -10.69 18.58
C GLY A 386 18.52 -11.62 17.39
N THR A 387 18.64 -12.91 17.62
CA THR A 387 18.87 -13.92 16.57
C THR A 387 17.88 -13.78 15.40
N LEU A 388 16.62 -13.49 15.72
CA LEU A 388 15.56 -13.30 14.71
C LEU A 388 15.84 -12.12 13.77
N GLN A 389 16.27 -10.97 14.32
CA GLN A 389 16.57 -9.78 13.52
C GLN A 389 17.77 -9.99 12.60
N SER A 390 18.72 -10.86 12.97
CA SER A 390 19.87 -11.19 12.14
C SER A 390 19.48 -11.90 10.84
N TYR A 391 18.38 -12.65 10.82
CA TYR A 391 17.85 -13.29 9.62
C TYR A 391 17.03 -12.36 8.74
N ILE A 392 16.48 -11.28 9.28
CA ILE A 392 15.67 -10.33 8.52
C ILE A 392 16.54 -9.19 7.96
N GLY A 393 17.38 -8.58 8.79
CA GLY A 393 18.16 -7.40 8.39
C GLY A 393 19.65 -7.44 8.77
N GLY A 394 20.14 -8.54 9.40
CA GLY A 394 21.52 -8.71 9.84
C GLY A 394 22.35 -9.59 8.89
N VAL A 395 23.31 -10.31 9.48
CA VAL A 395 24.30 -11.13 8.74
C VAL A 395 23.69 -12.28 7.94
N HIS A 396 22.47 -12.71 8.27
CA HIS A 396 21.76 -13.80 7.58
C HIS A 396 20.61 -13.30 6.68
N LYS A 397 20.53 -12.00 6.41
CA LYS A 397 19.47 -11.37 5.60
C LYS A 397 19.28 -11.98 4.21
N ASP A 398 20.36 -12.53 3.63
CA ASP A 398 20.34 -13.13 2.30
C ASP A 398 19.38 -14.32 2.18
N PHE A 399 19.19 -15.08 3.27
CA PHE A 399 18.23 -16.19 3.27
C PHE A 399 16.77 -15.66 3.18
N PHE A 400 16.47 -14.60 3.91
CA PHE A 400 15.16 -13.96 3.81
C PHE A 400 14.94 -13.35 2.42
N ALA A 401 15.95 -12.68 1.89
CA ALA A 401 15.92 -12.09 0.55
C ALA A 401 15.71 -13.17 -0.54
N LEU A 402 16.45 -14.28 -0.46
CA LEU A 402 16.30 -15.41 -1.37
C LEU A 402 14.89 -15.98 -1.31
N TYR A 403 14.35 -16.21 -0.10
CA TYR A 403 12.98 -16.68 0.06
C TYR A 403 11.96 -15.70 -0.53
N ALA A 404 12.13 -14.41 -0.31
CA ALA A 404 11.24 -13.38 -0.84
C ALA A 404 11.26 -13.33 -2.37
N HIS A 405 12.42 -13.50 -3.00
CA HIS A 405 12.53 -13.61 -4.47
C HIS A 405 11.88 -14.90 -5.01
N ILE A 406 12.08 -16.02 -4.34
CA ILE A 406 11.41 -17.30 -4.71
C ILE A 406 9.89 -17.13 -4.66
N TYR A 407 9.38 -16.57 -3.57
CA TYR A 407 7.96 -16.31 -3.40
C TYR A 407 7.43 -15.34 -4.47
N HIS A 408 8.14 -14.25 -4.71
CA HIS A 408 7.76 -13.24 -5.72
C HIS A 408 7.67 -13.85 -7.12
N VAL A 409 8.70 -14.59 -7.56
CA VAL A 409 8.73 -15.25 -8.87
C VAL A 409 7.61 -16.29 -8.99
N ALA A 410 7.29 -17.02 -7.92
CA ALA A 410 6.17 -17.94 -7.91
C ALA A 410 4.83 -17.22 -8.08
N VAL A 411 4.60 -16.11 -7.37
CA VAL A 411 3.37 -15.31 -7.50
C VAL A 411 3.26 -14.70 -8.89
N MET A 412 4.35 -14.14 -9.44
CA MET A 412 4.36 -13.60 -10.81
C MET A 412 4.10 -14.70 -11.84
N GLY A 413 4.65 -15.89 -11.66
CA GLY A 413 4.36 -17.06 -12.50
C GLY A 413 2.87 -17.44 -12.49
N MET A 414 2.21 -17.39 -11.34
CA MET A 414 0.75 -17.63 -11.25
C MET A 414 -0.08 -16.58 -11.98
N LEU A 415 0.38 -15.34 -12.06
CA LEU A 415 -0.33 -14.27 -12.78
C LEU A 415 -0.21 -14.42 -14.31
N CYS A 416 0.80 -15.14 -14.79
CA CYS A 416 1.03 -15.40 -16.22
C CYS A 416 0.34 -16.68 -16.74
N LEU A 417 -0.14 -17.54 -15.85
CA LEU A 417 -0.88 -18.78 -16.18
C LEU A 417 -2.39 -18.56 -16.14
#